data_b2085f6002411402298b02033520ab95
#
_entry.id   b2085f6002411402298b02033520ab95
#
_cell.length_a   1.000
_cell.length_b   1.000
_cell.length_c   1.000
_cell.angle_alpha   90.00
_cell.angle_beta   90.00
_cell.angle_gamma   90.00
#
_symmetry.space_group_name_H-M   'P 1'
#
loop_
_entity.id
_entity.type
_entity.pdbx_description
1 polymer ?
#
loop_
_entity_poly.entity_id
_entity_poly.type
_entity_poly.pdbx_seq_one_letter_code
_entity_poly.pdbx_strand_id
1 'polypeptide(L)'
;MSERQPLSLSDPPAELLPEAGWTEPSKPLLPRGIGRTFVSGEPDGDRVRVRYFQRDADGALVGRAWFGPGTEGPPAHVHGGCISALLDEAMGLACWIAGRKVLAGRLDVRFRAILPLGSVCSVEAWVDRAEGRHVTTRSRLVAPDGTVHAKGEGLFVELTDAQIDAMADEWRQRATPQ
;
A
#
# COMPACT_ATOMS: atom_id res chain seq x y z
N MET A 1 28.88 -13.87 22.40
CA MET A 1 27.95 -13.35 21.38
C MET A 1 27.22 -14.56 20.82
N SER A 2 25.96 -14.74 21.19
CA SER A 2 25.17 -15.87 20.67
C SER A 2 24.84 -15.57 19.20
N GLU A 3 25.27 -16.42 18.29
CA GLU A 3 24.82 -16.38 16.90
C GLU A 3 23.31 -16.56 16.92
N ARG A 4 22.59 -15.53 16.46
CA ARG A 4 21.14 -15.64 16.25
C ARG A 4 20.94 -16.67 15.14
N GLN A 5 20.29 -17.78 15.45
CA GLN A 5 19.80 -18.69 14.42
C GLN A 5 18.91 -17.88 13.45
N PRO A 6 19.13 -18.01 12.13
CA PRO A 6 18.24 -17.37 11.17
C PRO A 6 16.81 -17.86 11.41
N LEU A 7 15.87 -16.91 11.49
CA LEU A 7 14.46 -17.25 11.58
C LEU A 7 14.09 -18.06 10.33
N SER A 8 13.52 -19.25 10.53
CA SER A 8 12.87 -19.98 9.45
C SER A 8 11.58 -19.24 9.11
N LEU A 9 11.71 -18.24 8.21
CA LEU A 9 10.56 -17.59 7.62
C LEU A 9 9.96 -18.55 6.60
N SER A 10 8.63 -18.63 6.55
CA SER A 10 7.96 -19.29 5.44
C SER A 10 8.42 -18.64 4.14
N ASP A 11 8.72 -19.43 3.12
CA ASP A 11 9.06 -18.93 1.81
C ASP A 11 7.99 -17.94 1.33
N PRO A 12 8.39 -16.90 0.60
CA PRO A 12 7.42 -15.98 0.04
C PRO A 12 6.40 -16.75 -0.81
N PRO A 13 5.11 -16.41 -0.74
CA PRO A 13 4.10 -17.07 -1.55
C PRO A 13 4.47 -16.91 -3.04
N ALA A 14 4.35 -17.98 -3.79
CA ALA A 14 4.63 -17.96 -5.23
C ALA A 14 3.74 -16.94 -5.97
N GLU A 15 2.53 -16.74 -5.48
CA GLU A 15 1.60 -15.75 -6.02
C GLU A 15 0.66 -15.21 -4.93
N LEU A 16 0.40 -13.90 -4.98
CA LEU A 16 -0.59 -13.23 -4.14
C LEU A 16 -1.94 -13.24 -4.84
N LEU A 17 -2.72 -14.29 -4.63
CA LEU A 17 -3.99 -14.52 -5.31
C LEU A 17 -5.13 -13.67 -4.72
N PRO A 18 -6.10 -13.23 -5.55
CA PRO A 18 -7.30 -12.54 -5.07
C PRO A 18 -8.20 -13.48 -4.26
N GLU A 19 -9.01 -12.90 -3.40
CA GLU A 19 -10.15 -13.58 -2.79
C GLU A 19 -11.36 -13.59 -3.74
N ALA A 20 -12.36 -14.40 -3.44
CA ALA A 20 -13.60 -14.41 -4.21
C ALA A 20 -14.26 -13.02 -4.19
N GLY A 21 -14.67 -12.51 -5.35
CA GLY A 21 -15.23 -11.17 -5.50
C GLY A 21 -14.20 -10.04 -5.55
N TRP A 22 -12.92 -10.38 -5.78
CA TRP A 22 -11.86 -9.41 -6.06
C TRP A 22 -11.44 -9.54 -7.52
N THR A 23 -11.47 -8.44 -8.25
CA THR A 23 -11.11 -8.39 -9.67
C THR A 23 -9.94 -7.45 -9.92
N GLU A 24 -9.26 -7.64 -11.04
CA GLU A 24 -8.19 -6.70 -11.46
C GLU A 24 -8.80 -5.31 -11.68
N PRO A 25 -8.13 -4.24 -11.21
CA PRO A 25 -8.61 -2.89 -11.42
C PRO A 25 -8.72 -2.57 -12.92
N SER A 26 -9.82 -1.95 -13.31
CA SER A 26 -10.09 -1.58 -14.71
C SER A 26 -9.11 -0.55 -15.30
N LYS A 27 -8.34 0.13 -14.45
CA LYS A 27 -7.31 1.12 -14.81
C LYS A 27 -5.99 0.77 -14.15
N PRO A 28 -4.84 1.07 -14.78
CA PRO A 28 -3.55 0.96 -14.12
C PRO A 28 -3.55 1.77 -12.83
N LEU A 29 -3.25 1.13 -11.70
CA LEU A 29 -3.29 1.77 -10.39
C LEU A 29 -2.16 2.78 -10.19
N LEU A 30 -1.01 2.52 -10.80
CA LEU A 30 0.17 3.34 -10.60
C LEU A 30 0.47 4.16 -11.85
N PRO A 31 0.72 5.47 -11.71
CA PRO A 31 1.23 6.26 -12.81
C PRO A 31 2.59 5.68 -13.24
N ARG A 32 2.86 5.70 -14.54
CA ARG A 32 4.17 5.32 -15.05
C ARG A 32 5.20 6.32 -14.56
N GLY A 33 6.03 5.89 -13.60
CA GLY A 33 7.13 6.68 -13.04
C GLY A 33 8.48 6.34 -13.66
N ILE A 34 9.56 6.97 -13.17
CA ILE A 34 10.94 6.75 -13.62
C ILE A 34 11.51 5.42 -13.14
N GLY A 35 10.88 4.77 -12.20
CA GLY A 35 11.43 3.58 -11.58
C GLY A 35 10.40 2.81 -10.78
N ARG A 36 10.88 2.09 -9.80
CA ARG A 36 10.07 1.30 -8.90
C ARG A 36 9.35 2.18 -7.88
N THR A 37 8.09 1.89 -7.63
CA THR A 37 7.37 2.52 -6.51
C THR A 37 7.92 1.99 -5.19
N PHE A 38 7.81 2.80 -4.13
CA PHE A 38 8.43 2.50 -2.85
C PHE A 38 7.87 1.24 -2.18
N VAL A 39 6.56 1.01 -2.26
CA VAL A 39 5.88 -0.12 -1.61
C VAL A 39 5.68 -1.27 -2.57
N SER A 40 5.00 -1.04 -3.69
CA SER A 40 4.56 -2.09 -4.63
C SER A 40 5.53 -2.33 -5.80
N GLY A 41 6.67 -1.64 -5.83
CA GLY A 41 7.57 -1.66 -6.98
C GLY A 41 8.55 -2.84 -7.05
N GLU A 42 8.60 -3.71 -6.06
CA GLU A 42 9.51 -4.86 -6.00
C GLU A 42 8.76 -6.17 -5.76
N PRO A 43 8.11 -6.72 -6.80
CA PRO A 43 7.29 -7.93 -6.64
C PRO A 43 8.07 -9.16 -6.20
N ASP A 44 9.39 -9.20 -6.45
CA ASP A 44 10.30 -10.30 -6.11
C ASP A 44 11.27 -9.94 -4.96
N GLY A 45 11.09 -8.74 -4.36
CA GLY A 45 11.93 -8.27 -3.25
C GLY A 45 11.70 -9.04 -1.94
N ASP A 46 12.56 -8.78 -0.96
CA ASP A 46 12.50 -9.38 0.38
C ASP A 46 11.76 -8.48 1.40
N ARG A 47 11.22 -7.34 0.95
CA ARG A 47 10.47 -6.41 1.78
C ARG A 47 8.97 -6.67 1.69
N VAL A 48 8.19 -5.70 1.25
CA VAL A 48 6.76 -5.84 1.04
C VAL A 48 6.53 -6.29 -0.40
N ARG A 49 5.77 -7.37 -0.57
CA ARG A 49 5.18 -7.73 -1.87
C ARG A 49 3.70 -7.51 -1.76
N VAL A 50 3.10 -6.77 -2.67
CA VAL A 50 1.67 -6.51 -2.67
C VAL A 50 1.10 -6.60 -4.08
N ARG A 51 -0.09 -7.18 -4.17
CA ARG A 51 -0.91 -7.17 -5.38
C ARG A 51 -2.28 -6.61 -5.02
N TYR A 52 -2.71 -5.61 -5.78
CA TYR A 52 -3.96 -4.90 -5.54
C TYR A 52 -5.05 -5.35 -6.50
N PHE A 53 -6.26 -5.30 -6.00
CA PHE A 53 -7.49 -5.65 -6.68
C PHE A 53 -8.59 -4.64 -6.33
N GLN A 54 -9.73 -4.74 -6.98
CA GLN A 54 -10.93 -4.01 -6.63
C GLN A 54 -12.00 -5.00 -6.16
N ARG A 55 -12.69 -4.70 -5.06
CA ARG A 55 -13.76 -5.55 -4.56
C ARG A 55 -15.04 -5.23 -5.30
N ASP A 56 -15.68 -6.25 -5.88
CA ASP A 56 -16.87 -6.11 -6.72
C ASP A 56 -18.07 -5.56 -5.95
N ALA A 57 -18.20 -5.88 -4.67
CA ALA A 57 -19.37 -5.54 -3.85
C ALA A 57 -19.53 -4.03 -3.59
N ASP A 58 -18.42 -3.28 -3.48
CA ASP A 58 -18.44 -1.87 -3.06
C ASP A 58 -17.38 -1.01 -3.76
N GLY A 59 -16.57 -1.60 -4.64
CA GLY A 59 -15.52 -0.90 -5.37
C GLY A 59 -14.32 -0.50 -4.52
N ALA A 60 -14.23 -0.96 -3.26
CA ALA A 60 -13.07 -0.67 -2.42
C ALA A 60 -11.78 -1.25 -3.01
N LEU A 61 -10.67 -0.56 -2.80
CA LEU A 61 -9.36 -1.13 -3.08
C LEU A 61 -9.07 -2.20 -2.04
N VAL A 62 -8.68 -3.36 -2.52
CA VAL A 62 -8.24 -4.49 -1.68
C VAL A 62 -6.92 -5.02 -2.20
N GLY A 63 -6.15 -5.71 -1.38
CA GLY A 63 -4.89 -6.29 -1.80
C GLY A 63 -4.43 -7.40 -0.88
N ARG A 64 -3.55 -8.25 -1.41
CA ARG A 64 -2.78 -9.23 -0.63
C ARG A 64 -1.37 -8.74 -0.48
N ALA A 65 -0.88 -8.69 0.75
CA ALA A 65 0.47 -8.22 1.06
C ALA A 65 1.22 -9.27 1.87
N TRP A 66 2.44 -9.58 1.46
CA TRP A 66 3.40 -10.38 2.21
C TRP A 66 4.50 -9.46 2.75
N PHE A 67 4.91 -9.72 4.00
CA PHE A 67 5.93 -8.95 4.70
C PHE A 67 7.17 -9.81 4.94
N GLY A 68 8.16 -9.63 4.09
CA GLY A 68 9.40 -10.38 4.13
C GLY A 68 10.41 -9.90 5.17
N PRO A 69 11.59 -10.57 5.24
CA PRO A 69 12.63 -10.27 6.23
C PRO A 69 13.15 -8.83 6.14
N GLY A 70 13.18 -8.23 4.98
CA GLY A 70 13.59 -6.83 4.79
C GLY A 70 12.64 -5.79 5.41
N THR A 71 11.53 -6.23 6.04
CA THR A 71 10.61 -5.36 6.80
C THR A 71 10.82 -5.43 8.31
N GLU A 72 11.86 -6.12 8.81
CA GLU A 72 12.07 -6.29 10.24
C GLU A 72 12.22 -4.96 10.99
N GLY A 73 11.52 -4.83 12.09
CA GLY A 73 11.67 -3.78 13.08
C GLY A 73 12.05 -4.38 14.43
N PRO A 74 11.10 -4.65 15.34
CA PRO A 74 11.38 -5.48 16.50
C PRO A 74 11.74 -6.91 16.06
N PRO A 75 12.57 -7.64 16.82
CA PRO A 75 12.97 -9.00 16.45
C PRO A 75 11.80 -9.89 16.04
N ALA A 76 11.88 -10.47 14.83
CA ALA A 76 10.87 -11.35 14.23
C ALA A 76 9.54 -10.68 13.87
N HIS A 77 9.45 -9.36 13.91
CA HIS A 77 8.20 -8.63 13.63
C HIS A 77 8.41 -7.51 12.61
N VAL A 78 7.34 -7.19 11.92
CA VAL A 78 7.31 -6.14 10.90
C VAL A 78 7.42 -4.76 11.53
N HIS A 79 8.26 -3.91 10.95
CA HIS A 79 8.39 -2.51 11.35
C HIS A 79 7.11 -1.73 11.05
N GLY A 80 6.63 -0.95 12.03
CA GLY A 80 5.40 -0.16 11.88
C GLY A 80 5.43 0.82 10.69
N GLY A 81 6.61 1.33 10.34
CA GLY A 81 6.79 2.17 9.16
C GLY A 81 6.44 1.46 7.84
N CYS A 82 6.75 0.16 7.72
CA CYS A 82 6.37 -0.63 6.54
C CYS A 82 4.85 -0.78 6.43
N ILE A 83 4.19 -1.03 7.57
CA ILE A 83 2.72 -1.10 7.63
C ILE A 83 2.11 0.25 7.26
N SER A 84 2.65 1.35 7.81
CA SER A 84 2.16 2.71 7.52
C SER A 84 2.31 3.06 6.05
N ALA A 85 3.44 2.72 5.43
CA ALA A 85 3.69 2.96 4.02
C ALA A 85 2.71 2.18 3.11
N LEU A 86 2.42 0.91 3.45
CA LEU A 86 1.43 0.12 2.73
C LEU A 86 0.02 0.73 2.84
N LEU A 87 -0.37 1.18 4.04
CA LEU A 87 -1.68 1.80 4.25
C LEU A 87 -1.81 3.14 3.53
N ASP A 88 -0.73 3.95 3.51
CA ASP A 88 -0.67 5.21 2.76
C ASP A 88 -0.85 4.97 1.25
N GLU A 89 -0.05 4.07 0.68
CA GLU A 89 -0.17 3.71 -0.74
C GLU A 89 -1.58 3.20 -1.07
N ALA A 90 -2.13 2.29 -0.28
CA ALA A 90 -3.47 1.76 -0.50
C ALA A 90 -4.55 2.86 -0.46
N MET A 91 -4.47 3.80 0.49
CA MET A 91 -5.41 4.92 0.58
C MET A 91 -5.29 5.87 -0.61
N GLY A 92 -4.08 6.19 -1.04
CA GLY A 92 -3.83 6.98 -2.25
C GLY A 92 -4.40 6.30 -3.50
N LEU A 93 -4.17 4.99 -3.66
CA LEU A 93 -4.72 4.19 -4.77
C LEU A 93 -6.25 4.09 -4.73
N ALA A 94 -6.86 4.03 -3.55
CA ALA A 94 -8.33 4.07 -3.41
C ALA A 94 -8.91 5.40 -3.94
N CYS A 95 -8.23 6.54 -3.70
CA CYS A 95 -8.60 7.80 -4.31
C CYS A 95 -8.44 7.75 -5.84
N TRP A 96 -7.35 7.14 -6.30
CA TRP A 96 -7.02 7.07 -7.72
C TRP A 96 -8.05 6.27 -8.53
N ILE A 97 -8.49 5.10 -8.03
CA ILE A 97 -9.57 4.33 -8.69
C ILE A 97 -10.91 5.07 -8.66
N ALA A 98 -11.15 5.91 -7.64
CA ALA A 98 -12.29 6.81 -7.58
C ALA A 98 -12.16 8.02 -8.53
N GLY A 99 -11.11 8.09 -9.37
CA GLY A 99 -10.88 9.16 -10.35
C GLY A 99 -10.26 10.44 -9.78
N ARG A 100 -9.75 10.40 -8.53
CA ARG A 100 -9.18 11.56 -7.84
C ARG A 100 -7.66 11.44 -7.77
N LYS A 101 -6.95 12.41 -8.35
CA LYS A 101 -5.49 12.50 -8.29
C LYS A 101 -5.10 13.30 -7.05
N VAL A 102 -4.52 12.65 -6.07
CA VAL A 102 -4.31 13.21 -4.73
C VAL A 102 -2.87 13.07 -4.25
N LEU A 103 -2.50 13.91 -3.27
CA LEU A 103 -1.32 13.72 -2.42
C LEU A 103 -1.75 13.64 -0.97
N ALA A 104 -1.02 12.86 -0.18
CA ALA A 104 -1.23 12.74 1.26
C ALA A 104 -0.91 14.08 1.95
N GLY A 105 -1.86 14.60 2.72
CA GLY A 105 -1.68 15.77 3.58
C GLY A 105 -1.53 15.39 5.05
N ARG A 106 -2.19 14.32 5.49
CA ARG A 106 -2.07 13.76 6.84
C ARG A 106 -2.35 12.27 6.83
N LEU A 107 -1.59 11.53 7.64
CA LEU A 107 -1.76 10.11 7.88
C LEU A 107 -1.84 9.85 9.40
N ASP A 108 -2.87 9.16 9.85
CA ASP A 108 -3.02 8.64 11.21
C ASP A 108 -3.08 7.11 11.12
N VAL A 109 -2.14 6.42 11.77
CA VAL A 109 -2.08 4.96 11.79
C VAL A 109 -2.15 4.46 13.23
N ARG A 110 -3.11 3.59 13.48
CA ARG A 110 -3.32 2.94 14.78
C ARG A 110 -2.97 1.47 14.69
N PHE A 111 -1.85 1.10 15.28
CA PHE A 111 -1.44 -0.29 15.44
C PHE A 111 -2.29 -0.97 16.51
N ARG A 112 -2.77 -2.19 16.23
CA ARG A 112 -3.67 -2.95 17.09
C ARG A 112 -3.05 -4.24 17.58
N ALA A 113 -2.30 -4.90 16.73
CA ALA A 113 -1.58 -6.13 17.04
C ALA A 113 -0.22 -6.13 16.34
N ILE A 114 0.76 -6.75 16.95
CA ILE A 114 2.07 -6.97 16.33
C ILE A 114 1.90 -7.91 15.13
N LEU A 115 2.69 -7.68 14.08
CA LEU A 115 2.66 -8.49 12.85
C LEU A 115 3.96 -9.28 12.73
N PRO A 116 3.93 -10.63 12.76
CA PRO A 116 5.12 -11.44 12.54
C PRO A 116 5.67 -11.30 11.12
N LEU A 117 7.00 -11.42 10.95
CA LEU A 117 7.61 -11.54 9.63
C LEU A 117 7.08 -12.78 8.89
N GLY A 118 7.04 -12.71 7.56
CA GLY A 118 6.52 -13.79 6.71
C GLY A 118 4.99 -13.83 6.64
N SER A 119 4.29 -12.95 7.37
CA SER A 119 2.82 -12.91 7.33
C SER A 119 2.30 -12.49 5.96
N VAL A 120 1.19 -13.12 5.55
CA VAL A 120 0.36 -12.66 4.42
C VAL A 120 -0.93 -12.09 4.99
N CYS A 121 -1.23 -10.84 4.64
CA CYS A 121 -2.42 -10.12 5.11
C CYS A 121 -3.22 -9.57 3.94
N SER A 122 -4.50 -9.27 4.19
CA SER A 122 -5.31 -8.45 3.30
C SER A 122 -5.19 -6.99 3.73
N VAL A 123 -4.95 -6.09 2.78
CA VAL A 123 -5.07 -4.64 2.95
C VAL A 123 -6.35 -4.19 2.28
N GLU A 124 -7.10 -3.32 2.95
CA GLU A 124 -8.31 -2.72 2.41
C GLU A 124 -8.24 -1.21 2.56
N ALA A 125 -8.68 -0.47 1.54
CA ALA A 125 -8.76 0.98 1.59
C ALA A 125 -9.96 1.50 0.78
N TRP A 126 -10.58 2.57 1.28
CA TRP A 126 -11.74 3.19 0.63
C TRP A 126 -11.79 4.69 0.89
N VAL A 127 -12.45 5.42 0.01
CA VAL A 127 -12.81 6.81 0.25
C VAL A 127 -13.99 6.85 1.22
N ASP A 128 -13.80 7.49 2.36
CA ASP A 128 -14.82 7.65 3.39
C ASP A 128 -15.69 8.89 3.11
N ARG A 129 -15.01 10.01 2.75
CA ARG A 129 -15.69 11.29 2.47
C ARG A 129 -14.84 12.15 1.54
N ALA A 130 -15.51 12.95 0.70
CA ALA A 130 -14.86 13.95 -0.13
C ALA A 130 -15.59 15.28 -0.02
N GLU A 131 -14.85 16.35 0.33
CA GLU A 131 -15.35 17.72 0.49
C GLU A 131 -14.43 18.67 -0.28
N GLY A 132 -14.92 19.18 -1.39
CA GLY A 132 -14.07 19.98 -2.30
C GLY A 132 -12.84 19.17 -2.72
N ARG A 133 -11.65 19.73 -2.46
CA ARG A 133 -10.36 19.09 -2.73
C ARG A 133 -9.87 18.14 -1.62
N HIS A 134 -10.54 18.09 -0.49
CA HIS A 134 -10.15 17.24 0.63
C HIS A 134 -10.86 15.89 0.56
N VAL A 135 -10.08 14.82 0.62
CA VAL A 135 -10.57 13.44 0.55
C VAL A 135 -10.11 12.71 1.80
N THR A 136 -11.05 12.31 2.64
CA THR A 136 -10.78 11.45 3.78
C THR A 136 -10.90 10.00 3.35
N THR A 137 -9.89 9.21 3.65
CA THR A 137 -9.81 7.78 3.34
C THR A 137 -9.63 6.98 4.60
N ARG A 138 -10.01 5.72 4.55
CA ARG A 138 -9.73 4.75 5.61
C ARG A 138 -9.10 3.51 5.03
N SER A 139 -8.32 2.83 5.87
CA SER A 139 -7.68 1.57 5.54
C SER A 139 -7.57 0.65 6.75
N ARG A 140 -7.37 -0.64 6.47
CA ARG A 140 -7.04 -1.63 7.49
C ARG A 140 -6.16 -2.73 6.92
N LEU A 141 -5.33 -3.31 7.80
CA LEU A 141 -4.53 -4.49 7.52
C LEU A 141 -5.06 -5.64 8.37
N VAL A 142 -5.47 -6.73 7.73
CA VAL A 142 -6.19 -7.84 8.36
C VAL A 142 -5.51 -9.16 8.01
N ALA A 143 -5.20 -9.97 9.03
CA ALA A 143 -4.70 -11.32 8.85
C ALA A 143 -5.82 -12.29 8.40
N PRO A 144 -5.47 -13.49 7.86
CA PRO A 144 -6.47 -14.47 7.42
C PRO A 144 -7.42 -14.97 8.53
N ASP A 145 -7.00 -14.92 9.78
CA ASP A 145 -7.82 -15.25 10.96
C ASP A 145 -8.77 -14.13 11.39
N GLY A 146 -8.78 -13.00 10.67
CA GLY A 146 -9.58 -11.83 10.99
C GLY A 146 -8.92 -10.84 11.96
N THR A 147 -7.73 -11.11 12.46
CA THR A 147 -6.99 -10.20 13.33
C THR A 147 -6.65 -8.91 12.60
N VAL A 148 -7.09 -7.77 13.15
CA VAL A 148 -6.74 -6.45 12.62
C VAL A 148 -5.42 -6.00 13.21
N HIS A 149 -4.37 -5.92 12.39
CA HIS A 149 -3.04 -5.48 12.82
C HIS A 149 -2.90 -3.96 12.88
N ALA A 150 -3.51 -3.25 11.93
CA ALA A 150 -3.49 -1.79 11.90
C ALA A 150 -4.74 -1.23 11.20
N LYS A 151 -5.07 0.03 11.55
CA LYS A 151 -6.07 0.85 10.86
C LYS A 151 -5.43 2.19 10.50
N GLY A 152 -5.74 2.70 9.30
CA GLY A 152 -5.30 4.01 8.83
C GLY A 152 -6.48 4.93 8.57
N GLU A 153 -6.28 6.21 8.82
CA GLU A 153 -7.11 7.30 8.33
C GLU A 153 -6.18 8.32 7.67
N GLY A 154 -6.50 8.72 6.43
CA GLY A 154 -5.73 9.66 5.64
C GLY A 154 -6.57 10.86 5.22
N LEU A 155 -6.01 12.06 5.33
CA LEU A 155 -6.50 13.24 4.65
C LEU A 155 -5.63 13.49 3.42
N PHE A 156 -6.23 13.33 2.25
CA PHE A 156 -5.59 13.57 0.97
C PHE A 156 -6.11 14.86 0.35
N VAL A 157 -5.27 15.51 -0.45
CA VAL A 157 -5.62 16.76 -1.15
C VAL A 157 -5.57 16.52 -2.64
N GLU A 158 -6.67 16.77 -3.33
CA GLU A 158 -6.77 16.63 -4.77
C GLU A 158 -5.92 17.68 -5.49
N LEU A 159 -5.12 17.21 -6.42
CA LEU A 159 -4.26 18.06 -7.26
C LEU A 159 -5.11 18.84 -8.27
N THR A 160 -4.73 20.09 -8.52
CA THR A 160 -5.23 20.86 -9.65
C THR A 160 -4.55 20.40 -10.95
N ASP A 161 -5.18 20.63 -12.11
CA ASP A 161 -4.58 20.31 -13.39
C ASP A 161 -3.22 20.99 -13.57
N ALA A 162 -3.08 22.25 -13.14
CA ALA A 162 -1.81 22.98 -13.17
C ALA A 162 -0.71 22.30 -12.32
N GLN A 163 -1.06 21.72 -11.15
CA GLN A 163 -0.11 20.97 -10.34
C GLN A 163 0.28 19.64 -11.01
N ILE A 164 -0.66 18.97 -11.64
CA ILE A 164 -0.41 17.72 -12.38
C ILE A 164 0.53 17.99 -13.55
N ASP A 165 0.27 19.06 -14.33
CA ASP A 165 1.09 19.45 -15.48
C ASP A 165 2.51 19.81 -15.02
N ALA A 166 2.67 20.61 -13.97
CA ALA A 166 3.96 20.97 -13.41
C ALA A 166 4.77 19.74 -12.97
N MET A 167 4.12 18.76 -12.29
CA MET A 167 4.78 17.49 -11.88
C MET A 167 5.20 16.67 -13.11
N ALA A 168 4.38 16.64 -14.15
CA ALA A 168 4.69 15.92 -15.39
C ALA A 168 5.88 16.57 -16.14
N ASP A 169 5.96 17.90 -16.15
CA ASP A 169 7.09 18.63 -16.73
C ASP A 169 8.38 18.38 -15.96
N GLU A 170 8.34 18.46 -14.65
CA GLU A 170 9.48 18.18 -13.80
C GLU A 170 9.98 16.73 -13.99
N TRP A 171 9.06 15.77 -14.08
CA TRP A 171 9.40 14.38 -14.36
C TRP A 171 10.10 14.25 -15.73
N ARG A 172 9.59 14.88 -16.79
CA ARG A 172 10.18 14.84 -18.13
C ARG A 172 11.60 15.41 -18.14
N GLN A 173 11.83 16.53 -17.47
CA GLN A 173 13.15 17.13 -17.34
C GLN A 173 14.16 16.22 -16.64
N ARG A 174 13.76 15.51 -15.58
CA ARG A 174 14.63 14.59 -14.83
C ARG A 174 14.84 13.24 -15.52
N ALA A 175 13.88 12.81 -16.34
CA ALA A 175 13.93 11.54 -17.06
C ALA A 175 14.77 11.59 -18.35
N THR A 176 15.11 12.79 -18.83
CA THR A 176 15.98 12.96 -20.01
C THR A 176 17.43 12.74 -19.58
N PRO A 177 18.14 11.72 -20.10
CA PRO A 177 19.58 11.55 -19.84
C PRO A 177 20.36 12.76 -20.34
N GLN A 178 21.26 13.29 -19.48
CA GLN A 178 22.29 14.24 -19.93
C GLN A 178 23.36 13.53 -20.74
#